data_252f3eda12a6d1fc2198533be1b9d4f5
#
_entry.id   252f3eda12a6d1fc2198533be1b9d4f5
#
_cell.length_a   1.000
_cell.length_b   1.000
_cell.length_c   1.000
_cell.angle_alpha   90.00
_cell.angle_beta   90.00
_cell.angle_gamma   90.00
#
_symmetry.space_group_name_H-M   'P 1'
#
loop_
_entity.id
_entity.type
_entity.pdbx_description
1 polymer ?
#
loop_
_entity_poly.entity_id
_entity_poly.type
_entity_poly.pdbx_seq_one_letter_code
_entity_poly.pdbx_strand_id
1 'polypeptide(L)'
;LEETTGKVSQLSASLEEQEKALKQYKERAALLEAIKARFDAIRKKLDQLTKLGLAVNIRNNRMVISLPGDVLFDSGQDTLKKDGQAILEQVAGIINGDASLKQRVYQVAGHTDDKAFRGAGSFKDNWGLSLMRARGVLLYLVDKGGMPREKWSAAGFADTDPVSANDTEEGRQKNRRCDLIVVPSVEEMLDLKSLAQ
;
A
#
# COMPACT_ATOMS: atom_id res chain seq x y z
N LEU A 1 -52.86 -27.56 -22.90
CA LEU A 1 -52.53 -26.22 -23.39
C LEU A 1 -52.13 -25.27 -22.26
N GLU A 2 -52.88 -25.18 -21.15
CA GLU A 2 -52.54 -24.31 -20.00
C GLU A 2 -51.25 -24.70 -19.29
N GLU A 3 -51.01 -26.00 -19.11
CA GLU A 3 -49.76 -26.50 -18.45
C GLU A 3 -48.51 -26.21 -19.29
N THR A 4 -48.60 -26.28 -20.60
CA THR A 4 -47.49 -25.94 -21.52
C THR A 4 -47.22 -24.44 -21.53
N THR A 5 -48.23 -23.61 -21.45
CA THR A 5 -48.13 -22.15 -21.41
C THR A 5 -47.46 -21.72 -20.08
N GLY A 6 -47.84 -22.34 -18.96
CA GLY A 6 -47.23 -22.10 -17.66
C GLY A 6 -45.70 -22.48 -17.60
N LYS A 7 -45.34 -23.63 -18.18
CA LYS A 7 -43.94 -24.04 -18.28
C LYS A 7 -43.12 -23.13 -19.18
N VAL A 8 -43.67 -22.66 -20.29
CA VAL A 8 -43.00 -21.69 -21.17
C VAL A 8 -42.75 -20.36 -20.45
N SER A 9 -43.75 -19.87 -19.70
CA SER A 9 -43.62 -18.63 -18.93
C SER A 9 -42.54 -18.74 -17.81
N GLN A 10 -42.51 -19.89 -17.08
CA GLN A 10 -41.45 -20.14 -16.09
C GLN A 10 -40.06 -20.24 -16.70
N LEU A 11 -39.91 -20.91 -17.83
CA LEU A 11 -38.66 -21.01 -18.58
C LEU A 11 -38.17 -19.64 -19.05
N SER A 12 -39.08 -18.82 -19.58
CA SER A 12 -38.79 -17.45 -20.05
C SER A 12 -38.29 -16.57 -18.88
N ALA A 13 -39.00 -16.60 -17.73
CA ALA A 13 -38.58 -15.86 -16.54
C ALA A 13 -37.21 -16.31 -16.03
N SER A 14 -36.94 -17.64 -16.01
CA SER A 14 -35.64 -18.20 -15.63
C SER A 14 -34.53 -17.78 -16.60
N LEU A 15 -34.80 -17.73 -17.89
CA LEU A 15 -33.84 -17.25 -18.90
C LEU A 15 -33.49 -15.78 -18.70
N GLU A 16 -34.48 -14.93 -18.48
CA GLU A 16 -34.25 -13.50 -18.20
C GLU A 16 -33.44 -13.29 -16.96
N GLU A 17 -33.67 -14.05 -15.88
CA GLU A 17 -32.90 -14.01 -14.66
C GLU A 17 -31.44 -14.44 -14.88
N GLN A 18 -31.24 -15.53 -15.63
CA GLN A 18 -29.90 -16.00 -16.00
C GLN A 18 -29.14 -15.01 -16.88
N GLU A 19 -29.81 -14.40 -17.86
CA GLU A 19 -29.19 -13.37 -18.71
C GLU A 19 -28.77 -12.14 -17.88
N LYS A 20 -29.65 -11.70 -16.96
CA LYS A 20 -29.30 -10.60 -16.03
C LYS A 20 -28.12 -10.93 -15.13
N ALA A 21 -28.10 -12.14 -14.56
CA ALA A 21 -26.98 -12.61 -13.75
C ALA A 21 -25.70 -12.68 -14.58
N LEU A 22 -25.75 -13.25 -15.79
CA LEU A 22 -24.61 -13.32 -16.69
C LEU A 22 -24.06 -11.93 -17.06
N LYS A 23 -24.93 -10.97 -17.31
CA LYS A 23 -24.55 -9.59 -17.58
C LYS A 23 -23.81 -8.98 -16.38
N GLN A 24 -24.34 -9.14 -15.17
CA GLN A 24 -23.70 -8.67 -13.95
C GLN A 24 -22.31 -9.32 -13.72
N TYR A 25 -22.19 -10.64 -13.96
CA TYR A 25 -20.89 -11.33 -13.87
C TYR A 25 -19.88 -10.78 -14.87
N LYS A 26 -20.29 -10.52 -16.12
CA LYS A 26 -19.42 -9.94 -17.15
C LYS A 26 -18.96 -8.53 -16.78
N GLU A 27 -19.86 -7.70 -16.27
CA GLU A 27 -19.54 -6.34 -15.82
C GLU A 27 -18.54 -6.36 -14.64
N ARG A 28 -18.76 -7.25 -13.64
CA ARG A 28 -17.84 -7.45 -12.53
C ARG A 28 -16.48 -7.96 -12.99
N ALA A 29 -16.44 -8.93 -13.90
CA ALA A 29 -15.20 -9.45 -14.44
C ALA A 29 -14.40 -8.36 -15.18
N ALA A 30 -15.06 -7.56 -16.01
CA ALA A 30 -14.41 -6.44 -16.71
C ALA A 30 -13.86 -5.38 -15.74
N LEU A 31 -14.58 -5.08 -14.66
CA LEU A 31 -14.11 -4.14 -13.64
C LEU A 31 -12.91 -4.69 -12.88
N LEU A 32 -12.92 -5.97 -12.51
CA LEU A 32 -11.76 -6.65 -11.88
C LEU A 32 -10.52 -6.60 -12.77
N GLU A 33 -10.65 -6.90 -14.05
CA GLU A 33 -9.57 -6.81 -15.02
C GLU A 33 -9.02 -5.38 -15.15
N ALA A 34 -9.89 -4.37 -15.16
CA ALA A 34 -9.47 -2.97 -15.21
C ALA A 34 -8.69 -2.55 -13.95
N ILE A 35 -9.15 -2.96 -12.77
CA ILE A 35 -8.46 -2.70 -11.50
C ILE A 35 -7.10 -3.39 -11.49
N LYS A 36 -7.04 -4.67 -11.88
CA LYS A 36 -5.79 -5.42 -11.97
C LYS A 36 -4.80 -4.74 -12.92
N ALA A 37 -5.26 -4.34 -14.11
CA ALA A 37 -4.43 -3.65 -15.08
C ALA A 37 -3.84 -2.33 -14.54
N ARG A 38 -4.61 -1.57 -13.75
CA ARG A 38 -4.11 -0.35 -13.07
C ARG A 38 -3.01 -0.67 -12.05
N PHE A 39 -3.20 -1.69 -11.21
CA PHE A 39 -2.17 -2.12 -10.25
C PHE A 39 -0.91 -2.61 -10.96
N ASP A 40 -1.05 -3.41 -11.99
CA ASP A 40 0.08 -3.92 -12.77
C ASP A 40 0.83 -2.79 -13.47
N ALA A 41 0.14 -1.78 -13.99
CA ALA A 41 0.76 -0.59 -14.58
C ALA A 41 1.59 0.21 -13.57
N ILE A 42 1.07 0.44 -12.36
CA ILE A 42 1.80 1.13 -11.28
C ILE A 42 2.99 0.27 -10.83
N ARG A 43 2.76 -1.03 -10.61
CA ARG A 43 3.81 -1.97 -10.21
C ARG A 43 4.97 -1.96 -11.20
N LYS A 44 4.67 -2.02 -12.51
CA LYS A 44 5.69 -1.97 -13.57
C LYS A 44 6.54 -0.70 -13.53
N LYS A 45 5.93 0.44 -13.19
CA LYS A 45 6.66 1.70 -13.01
C LYS A 45 7.57 1.67 -11.78
N LEU A 46 7.18 0.93 -10.75
CA LEU A 46 7.94 0.74 -9.51
C LEU A 46 8.93 -0.44 -9.56
N ASP A 47 8.99 -1.19 -10.67
CA ASP A 47 9.93 -2.33 -10.83
C ASP A 47 11.40 -1.91 -10.68
N GLN A 48 11.73 -0.67 -10.94
CA GLN A 48 13.07 -0.15 -10.68
C GLN A 48 13.43 -0.17 -9.20
N LEU A 49 12.44 -0.02 -8.30
CA LEU A 49 12.65 -0.10 -6.85
C LEU A 49 12.98 -1.52 -6.40
N THR A 50 12.41 -2.54 -7.04
CA THR A 50 12.74 -3.94 -6.73
C THR A 50 14.18 -4.29 -7.12
N LYS A 51 14.73 -3.65 -8.16
CA LYS A 51 16.13 -3.77 -8.53
C LYS A 51 17.08 -3.15 -7.49
N LEU A 52 16.58 -2.22 -6.68
CA LEU A 52 17.29 -1.64 -5.55
C LEU A 52 17.17 -2.48 -4.26
N GLY A 53 16.53 -3.65 -4.33
CA GLY A 53 16.30 -4.52 -3.17
C GLY A 53 15.09 -4.14 -2.32
N LEU A 54 14.23 -3.22 -2.79
CA LEU A 54 13.02 -2.82 -2.09
C LEU A 54 11.85 -3.74 -2.47
N ALA A 55 11.06 -4.16 -1.47
CA ALA A 55 9.88 -4.97 -1.72
C ALA A 55 8.70 -4.07 -2.14
N VAL A 56 8.10 -4.37 -3.30
CA VAL A 56 6.87 -3.73 -3.78
C VAL A 56 5.76 -4.77 -3.76
N ASN A 57 4.78 -4.61 -2.87
CA ASN A 57 3.73 -5.57 -2.62
C ASN A 57 2.35 -4.91 -2.65
N ILE A 58 1.30 -5.71 -2.85
CA ILE A 58 -0.08 -5.31 -2.61
C ILE A 58 -0.49 -5.85 -1.24
N ARG A 59 -0.87 -4.95 -0.33
CA ARG A 59 -1.31 -5.29 1.01
C ARG A 59 -2.53 -4.44 1.38
N ASN A 60 -3.58 -5.10 1.88
CA ASN A 60 -4.85 -4.44 2.23
C ASN A 60 -5.40 -3.56 1.10
N ASN A 61 -5.37 -4.07 -0.14
CA ASN A 61 -5.77 -3.37 -1.37
C ASN A 61 -5.00 -2.07 -1.63
N ARG A 62 -3.79 -1.94 -1.10
CA ARG A 62 -2.89 -0.80 -1.34
C ARG A 62 -1.56 -1.29 -1.86
N MET A 63 -0.95 -0.52 -2.73
CA MET A 63 0.43 -0.76 -3.12
C MET A 63 1.36 -0.21 -2.05
N VAL A 64 2.27 -1.04 -1.59
CA VAL A 64 3.20 -0.76 -0.50
C VAL A 64 4.62 -1.00 -0.97
N ILE A 65 5.47 0.01 -0.78
CA ILE A 65 6.92 -0.08 -0.99
C ILE A 65 7.54 -0.14 0.39
N SER A 66 8.12 -1.29 0.74
CA SER A 66 8.72 -1.49 2.07
C SER A 66 10.19 -1.13 2.08
N LEU A 67 10.56 -0.22 2.97
CA LEU A 67 11.91 0.25 3.23
C LEU A 67 12.42 -0.39 4.53
N PRO A 68 13.51 -1.20 4.50
CA PRO A 68 14.04 -1.83 5.70
C PRO A 68 14.49 -0.79 6.73
N GLY A 69 14.01 -0.92 7.96
CA GLY A 69 14.30 0.03 9.04
C GLY A 69 15.79 0.11 9.40
N ASP A 70 16.47 -1.02 9.38
CA ASP A 70 17.91 -1.11 9.74
C ASP A 70 18.84 -0.44 8.70
N VAL A 71 18.34 -0.27 7.45
CA VAL A 71 19.02 0.51 6.43
C VAL A 71 18.77 2.01 6.62
N LEU A 72 17.55 2.37 7.04
CA LEU A 72 17.16 3.77 7.23
C LEU A 72 17.68 4.37 8.52
N PHE A 73 17.73 3.62 9.62
CA PHE A 73 17.97 4.13 10.97
C PHE A 73 18.88 3.21 11.79
N ASP A 74 19.61 3.77 12.73
CA ASP A 74 20.24 3.02 13.79
C ASP A 74 19.22 2.57 14.84
N SER A 75 19.57 1.56 15.63
CA SER A 75 18.70 1.01 16.67
C SER A 75 18.23 2.10 17.64
N GLY A 76 16.90 2.20 17.80
CA GLY A 76 16.28 3.19 18.69
C GLY A 76 16.40 4.65 18.24
N GLN A 77 16.92 4.93 17.02
CA GLN A 77 17.07 6.27 16.49
C GLN A 77 16.01 6.58 15.44
N ASP A 78 15.72 7.87 15.25
CA ASP A 78 14.83 8.42 14.21
C ASP A 78 15.58 9.28 13.18
N THR A 79 16.89 9.44 13.35
CA THR A 79 17.75 10.15 12.41
C THR A 79 18.15 9.24 11.25
N LEU A 80 17.91 9.69 10.02
CA LEU A 80 18.25 8.93 8.81
C LEU A 80 19.76 8.75 8.63
N LYS A 81 20.19 7.52 8.41
CA LYS A 81 21.54 7.16 8.01
C LYS A 81 21.83 7.61 6.59
N LYS A 82 23.11 7.74 6.23
CA LYS A 82 23.54 8.06 4.86
C LYS A 82 23.01 7.07 3.83
N ASP A 83 23.04 5.76 4.13
CA ASP A 83 22.53 4.71 3.25
C ASP A 83 21.02 4.84 3.08
N GLY A 84 20.28 5.17 4.12
CA GLY A 84 18.86 5.46 4.07
C GLY A 84 18.55 6.68 3.21
N GLN A 85 19.32 7.75 3.33
CA GLN A 85 19.17 8.94 2.49
C GLN A 85 19.41 8.61 1.01
N ALA A 86 20.45 7.83 0.69
CA ALA A 86 20.76 7.42 -0.68
C ALA A 86 19.62 6.60 -1.31
N ILE A 87 19.00 5.69 -0.55
CA ILE A 87 17.83 4.93 -1.02
C ILE A 87 16.65 5.87 -1.24
N LEU A 88 16.38 6.79 -0.34
CA LEU A 88 15.27 7.75 -0.47
C LEU A 88 15.47 8.70 -1.67
N GLU A 89 16.69 9.09 -2.00
CA GLU A 89 16.99 9.85 -3.21
C GLU A 89 16.64 9.06 -4.48
N GLN A 90 16.96 7.77 -4.52
CA GLN A 90 16.61 6.90 -5.64
C GLN A 90 15.09 6.72 -5.76
N VAL A 91 14.40 6.50 -4.64
CA VAL A 91 12.93 6.44 -4.59
C VAL A 91 12.33 7.74 -5.11
N ALA A 92 12.82 8.89 -4.63
CA ALA A 92 12.38 10.20 -5.08
C ALA A 92 12.61 10.41 -6.58
N GLY A 93 13.77 9.99 -7.10
CA GLY A 93 14.09 10.05 -8.52
C GLY A 93 13.09 9.27 -9.39
N ILE A 94 12.73 8.05 -8.98
CA ILE A 94 11.77 7.20 -9.68
C ILE A 94 10.37 7.82 -9.66
N ILE A 95 9.90 8.31 -8.50
CA ILE A 95 8.59 8.93 -8.38
C ILE A 95 8.52 10.23 -9.18
N ASN A 96 9.55 11.09 -9.10
CA ASN A 96 9.61 12.33 -9.87
C ASN A 96 9.73 12.11 -11.38
N GLY A 97 10.36 11.03 -11.80
CA GLY A 97 10.53 10.66 -13.21
C GLY A 97 9.24 10.24 -13.92
N ASP A 98 8.18 9.95 -13.19
CA ASP A 98 6.88 9.56 -13.76
C ASP A 98 5.76 10.48 -13.25
N ALA A 99 5.13 11.23 -14.15
CA ALA A 99 4.08 12.18 -13.81
C ALA A 99 2.89 11.52 -13.10
N SER A 100 2.55 10.28 -13.44
CA SER A 100 1.43 9.58 -12.82
C SER A 100 1.75 9.12 -11.39
N LEU A 101 2.99 8.77 -11.08
CA LEU A 101 3.45 8.47 -9.73
C LEU A 101 3.51 9.77 -8.91
N LYS A 102 4.03 10.84 -9.47
CA LYS A 102 4.15 12.14 -8.79
C LYS A 102 2.80 12.74 -8.37
N GLN A 103 1.74 12.47 -9.13
CA GLN A 103 0.38 12.93 -8.83
C GLN A 103 -0.35 12.11 -7.76
N ARG A 104 0.19 10.95 -7.38
CA ARG A 104 -0.40 10.08 -6.36
C ARG A 104 -0.26 10.67 -4.97
N VAL A 105 -1.18 10.28 -4.10
CA VAL A 105 -1.11 10.55 -2.67
C VAL A 105 -0.36 9.40 -1.98
N TYR A 106 0.52 9.74 -1.06
CA TYR A 106 1.36 8.79 -0.33
C TYR A 106 1.19 8.94 1.17
N GLN A 107 1.31 7.82 1.87
CA GLN A 107 1.46 7.80 3.31
C GLN A 107 2.73 7.05 3.67
N VAL A 108 3.57 7.66 4.50
CA VAL A 108 4.69 6.97 5.13
C VAL A 108 4.19 6.34 6.42
N ALA A 109 4.27 5.02 6.53
CA ALA A 109 3.86 4.25 7.69
C ALA A 109 5.08 3.67 8.39
N GLY A 110 5.32 4.04 9.64
CA GLY A 110 6.41 3.50 10.46
C GLY A 110 5.93 2.30 11.27
N HIS A 111 6.77 1.26 11.34
CA HIS A 111 6.51 0.03 12.09
C HIS A 111 7.71 -0.34 12.94
N THR A 112 7.46 -1.00 14.07
CA THR A 112 8.47 -1.61 14.94
C THR A 112 8.26 -3.13 15.01
N ASP A 113 9.21 -3.82 15.63
CA ASP A 113 8.98 -5.15 16.17
C ASP A 113 8.23 -5.05 17.52
N ASP A 114 7.99 -6.20 18.16
CA ASP A 114 7.27 -6.32 19.43
C ASP A 114 8.15 -6.02 20.67
N LYS A 115 9.46 -5.80 20.49
CA LYS A 115 10.32 -5.40 21.61
C LYS A 115 9.94 -4.00 22.08
N ALA A 116 9.63 -3.88 23.36
CA ALA A 116 9.24 -2.60 23.94
C ALA A 116 10.41 -1.60 23.86
N PHE A 117 10.20 -0.51 23.15
CA PHE A 117 11.13 0.62 23.20
C PHE A 117 10.89 1.43 24.47
N ARG A 118 11.94 1.66 25.22
CA ARG A 118 11.94 2.50 26.43
C ARG A 118 13.02 3.56 26.27
N GLY A 119 12.73 4.62 25.53
CA GLY A 119 13.64 5.72 25.30
C GLY A 119 13.50 6.84 26.32
N ALA A 120 14.56 7.62 26.47
CA ALA A 120 14.62 8.83 27.30
C ALA A 120 14.75 10.07 26.41
N GLY A 121 13.83 10.27 25.47
CA GLY A 121 13.91 11.37 24.51
C GLY A 121 12.56 11.92 24.11
N SER A 122 12.46 12.40 22.88
CA SER A 122 11.25 12.96 22.28
C SER A 122 10.11 11.93 22.13
N PHE A 123 10.44 10.63 22.19
CA PHE A 123 9.48 9.54 22.12
C PHE A 123 9.84 8.46 23.17
N LYS A 124 8.82 7.89 23.81
CA LYS A 124 8.97 7.02 24.98
C LYS A 124 8.60 5.56 24.71
N ASP A 125 8.00 5.27 23.57
CA ASP A 125 7.42 3.98 23.22
C ASP A 125 7.53 3.70 21.72
N ASN A 126 7.06 2.51 21.30
CA ASN A 126 7.06 2.10 19.90
C ASN A 126 6.13 2.98 19.03
N TRP A 127 5.06 3.56 19.59
CA TRP A 127 4.19 4.49 18.87
C TRP A 127 4.93 5.75 18.47
N GLY A 128 5.60 6.37 19.46
CA GLY A 128 6.41 7.56 19.21
C GLY A 128 7.57 7.28 18.25
N LEU A 129 8.32 6.17 18.47
CA LEU A 129 9.45 5.81 17.60
C LEU A 129 9.00 5.60 16.14
N SER A 130 7.94 4.82 15.91
CA SER A 130 7.44 4.53 14.58
C SER A 130 6.95 5.79 13.85
N LEU A 131 6.22 6.66 14.58
CA LEU A 131 5.74 7.94 14.02
C LEU A 131 6.90 8.88 13.67
N MET A 132 7.91 9.01 14.54
CA MET A 132 9.04 9.91 14.29
C MET A 132 9.92 9.43 13.14
N ARG A 133 10.10 8.13 12.99
CA ARG A 133 10.76 7.52 11.81
C ARG A 133 9.99 7.79 10.52
N ALA A 134 8.67 7.57 10.52
CA ALA A 134 7.83 7.90 9.36
C ALA A 134 7.91 9.39 9.00
N ARG A 135 7.87 10.28 10.00
CA ARG A 135 8.06 11.71 9.82
C ARG A 135 9.42 12.04 9.23
N GLY A 136 10.50 11.42 9.71
CA GLY A 136 11.85 11.63 9.19
C GLY A 136 11.97 11.29 7.70
N VAL A 137 11.42 10.14 7.29
CA VAL A 137 11.34 9.74 5.87
C VAL A 137 10.51 10.73 5.06
N LEU A 138 9.33 11.11 5.55
CA LEU A 138 8.45 12.07 4.89
C LEU A 138 9.16 13.41 4.64
N LEU A 139 9.76 13.98 5.68
CA LEU A 139 10.45 15.27 5.56
C LEU A 139 11.62 15.20 4.56
N TYR A 140 12.37 14.09 4.57
CA TYR A 140 13.45 13.92 3.60
C TYR A 140 12.93 13.90 2.16
N LEU A 141 11.88 13.13 1.88
CA LEU A 141 11.27 13.04 0.56
C LEU A 141 10.67 14.39 0.10
N VAL A 142 10.06 15.14 1.01
CA VAL A 142 9.48 16.45 0.68
C VAL A 142 10.57 17.51 0.51
N ASP A 143 11.47 17.66 1.48
CA ASP A 143 12.41 18.79 1.54
C ASP A 143 13.65 18.56 0.64
N LYS A 144 14.10 17.32 0.50
CA LYS A 144 15.27 16.96 -0.33
C LYS A 144 14.87 16.25 -1.62
N GLY A 145 13.87 15.38 -1.58
CA GLY A 145 13.37 14.65 -2.73
C GLY A 145 12.46 15.47 -3.66
N GLY A 146 12.04 16.67 -3.26
CA GLY A 146 11.20 17.56 -4.07
C GLY A 146 9.76 17.06 -4.26
N MET A 147 9.25 16.28 -3.29
CA MET A 147 7.87 15.79 -3.34
C MET A 147 6.87 16.89 -2.94
N PRO A 148 5.68 16.94 -3.58
CA PRO A 148 4.64 17.94 -3.24
C PRO A 148 4.08 17.64 -1.84
N ARG A 149 4.22 18.61 -0.91
CA ARG A 149 3.86 18.42 0.52
C ARG A 149 2.42 17.98 0.73
N GLU A 150 1.49 18.52 -0.06
CA GLU A 150 0.05 18.25 0.03
C GLU A 150 -0.34 16.81 -0.36
N LYS A 151 0.59 16.07 -0.95
CA LYS A 151 0.38 14.68 -1.37
C LYS A 151 0.92 13.65 -0.37
N TRP A 152 1.57 14.11 0.71
CA TRP A 152 2.29 13.23 1.63
C TRP A 152 1.80 13.36 3.07
N SER A 153 1.68 12.22 3.74
CA SER A 153 1.32 12.12 5.15
C SER A 153 2.20 11.08 5.86
N ALA A 154 2.26 11.13 7.19
CA ALA A 154 2.99 10.16 8.00
C ALA A 154 2.09 9.58 9.09
N ALA A 155 2.29 8.29 9.41
CA ALA A 155 1.60 7.59 10.48
C ALA A 155 2.55 6.61 11.19
N GLY A 156 2.36 6.41 12.49
CA GLY A 156 3.04 5.39 13.28
C GLY A 156 2.09 4.27 13.65
N PHE A 157 2.53 3.03 13.47
CA PHE A 157 1.75 1.82 13.73
C PHE A 157 2.34 0.97 14.86
N ALA A 158 3.48 1.35 15.44
CA ALA A 158 4.18 0.53 16.43
C ALA A 158 4.37 -0.92 15.92
N ASP A 159 4.04 -1.92 16.73
CA ASP A 159 4.10 -3.35 16.44
C ASP A 159 2.75 -3.97 16.03
N THR A 160 1.73 -3.13 15.78
CA THR A 160 0.34 -3.60 15.58
C THR A 160 0.07 -4.19 14.18
N ASP A 161 0.98 -4.02 13.23
CA ASP A 161 0.81 -4.48 11.85
C ASP A 161 2.04 -5.27 11.36
N PRO A 162 2.34 -6.44 11.95
CA PRO A 162 3.50 -7.23 11.59
C PRO A 162 3.38 -7.87 10.21
N VAL A 163 4.49 -7.97 9.47
CA VAL A 163 4.59 -8.70 8.19
C VAL A 163 5.22 -10.08 8.34
N SER A 164 5.81 -10.35 9.51
CA SER A 164 6.43 -11.62 9.87
C SER A 164 6.22 -11.88 11.37
N ALA A 165 6.35 -13.12 11.79
CA ALA A 165 6.33 -13.46 13.21
C ALA A 165 7.48 -12.80 13.96
N ASN A 166 7.26 -12.37 15.21
CA ASN A 166 8.25 -11.71 16.06
C ASN A 166 9.10 -12.70 16.90
N ASP A 167 8.91 -14.00 16.72
CA ASP A 167 9.61 -15.06 17.44
C ASP A 167 11.08 -15.21 17.03
N THR A 168 11.44 -14.79 15.81
CA THR A 168 12.81 -14.81 15.30
C THR A 168 13.36 -13.39 15.09
N GLU A 169 14.69 -13.23 15.08
CA GLU A 169 15.30 -11.92 14.78
C GLU A 169 15.07 -11.52 13.32
N GLU A 170 15.08 -12.48 12.39
CA GLU A 170 14.77 -12.23 10.98
C GLU A 170 13.33 -11.72 10.80
N GLY A 171 12.38 -12.27 11.56
CA GLY A 171 11.00 -11.82 11.56
C GLY A 171 10.86 -10.42 12.11
N ARG A 172 11.49 -10.13 13.26
CA ARG A 172 11.52 -8.79 13.85
C ARG A 172 12.18 -7.77 12.92
N GLN A 173 13.29 -8.14 12.26
CA GLN A 173 13.94 -7.28 11.29
C GLN A 173 13.01 -6.86 10.14
N LYS A 174 12.18 -7.78 9.63
CA LYS A 174 11.18 -7.47 8.61
C LYS A 174 10.09 -6.54 9.14
N ASN A 175 9.75 -6.64 10.43
CA ASN A 175 8.74 -5.81 11.06
C ASN A 175 9.26 -4.38 11.33
N ARG A 176 10.56 -4.20 11.62
CA ARG A 176 11.20 -2.88 11.71
C ARG A 176 11.36 -2.26 10.31
N ARG A 177 10.36 -1.54 9.85
CA ARG A 177 10.30 -0.98 8.49
C ARG A 177 9.57 0.35 8.43
N CYS A 178 9.77 1.07 7.34
CA CYS A 178 8.89 2.15 6.91
C CYS A 178 8.27 1.75 5.56
N ASP A 179 6.96 1.79 5.48
CA ASP A 179 6.21 1.50 4.27
C ASP A 179 5.81 2.82 3.59
N LEU A 180 6.09 2.95 2.29
CA LEU A 180 5.48 3.98 1.46
C LEU A 180 4.22 3.40 0.85
N ILE A 181 3.07 3.86 1.32
CA ILE A 181 1.75 3.39 0.88
C ILE A 181 1.25 4.33 -0.20
N VAL A 182 0.99 3.79 -1.40
CA VAL A 182 0.28 4.53 -2.45
C VAL A 182 -1.20 4.50 -2.10
N VAL A 183 -1.76 5.66 -1.77
CA VAL A 183 -3.17 5.78 -1.39
C VAL A 183 -4.03 5.68 -2.65
N PRO A 184 -5.01 4.77 -2.69
CA PRO A 184 -5.94 4.67 -3.82
C PRO A 184 -6.73 5.98 -4.00
N SER A 185 -7.02 6.36 -5.25
CA SER A 185 -7.94 7.47 -5.51
C SER A 185 -9.37 7.12 -5.10
N VAL A 186 -10.24 8.15 -4.99
CA VAL A 186 -11.65 7.94 -4.65
C VAL A 186 -12.33 7.04 -5.68
N GLU A 187 -12.01 7.23 -6.97
CA GLU A 187 -12.55 6.39 -8.05
C GLU A 187 -12.09 4.93 -7.88
N GLU A 188 -10.81 4.69 -7.60
CA GLU A 188 -10.28 3.34 -7.36
C GLU A 188 -10.94 2.69 -6.13
N MET A 189 -11.24 3.44 -5.08
CA MET A 189 -11.95 2.94 -3.90
C MET A 189 -13.42 2.62 -4.18
N LEU A 190 -14.10 3.43 -4.98
CA LEU A 190 -15.50 3.19 -5.39
C LEU A 190 -15.61 1.95 -6.29
N ASP A 191 -14.69 1.78 -7.22
CA ASP A 191 -14.59 0.60 -8.07
C ASP A 191 -14.43 -0.68 -7.22
N LEU A 192 -13.55 -0.66 -6.22
CA LEU A 192 -13.35 -1.78 -5.29
C LEU A 192 -14.60 -2.06 -4.43
N LYS A 193 -15.30 -1.02 -3.98
CA LYS A 193 -16.53 -1.16 -3.17
C LYS A 193 -17.68 -1.77 -3.98
N SER A 194 -17.82 -1.42 -5.26
CA SER A 194 -18.84 -1.98 -6.15
C SER A 194 -18.67 -3.48 -6.41
N LEU A 195 -17.44 -4.01 -6.24
CA LEU A 195 -17.14 -5.45 -6.35
C LEU A 195 -17.50 -6.25 -5.09
N ALA A 196 -17.59 -5.58 -3.95
CA ALA A 196 -17.87 -6.21 -2.65
C ALA A 196 -19.37 -6.36 -2.37
N GLN A 197 -20.24 -5.78 -3.18
CA GLN A 197 -21.71 -5.90 -3.14
C GLN A 197 -22.21 -6.91 -4.16
#